data_232d9546e8af022ac55491ba6bd99910
#
_entry.id   232d9546e8af022ac55491ba6bd99910
#
_cell.length_a   1.000
_cell.length_b   1.000
_cell.length_c   1.000
_cell.angle_alpha   90.00
_cell.angle_beta   90.00
_cell.angle_gamma   90.00
#
_symmetry.space_group_name_H-M   'P 1'
#
loop_
_entity.id
_entity.type
_entity.pdbx_description
1 polymer ?
#
loop_
_entity_poly.entity_id
_entity_poly.type
_entity_poly.pdbx_seq_one_letter_code
_entity_poly.pdbx_strand_id
1 'polypeptide(L)'
;VGEIANLLENRQNKISDRLPVFQLLIKLPVKTDETQLVPNPVQKLLIDDGLIELEVKTIKGTDIVCDILNGGELGEKKGVNVPYVKVNLPGITEQDKKDIIFGIEQKFDFIAASFVRSAEVIREIRKLLNDNGGKDIGIIAKIENAEGVENIDSIIEASDGIMVARGDLGVEIPASQVPHIQKEIIRKCNEHYTPVITATQMLDSMIRNPRPTRAEVADVANAIYDGTDAIMLSGETAAGKYPIDALKMMADIAEMTEPHLDYKVFIEHRSMDGREKISSAVALATVRTAKNLKANAIVTPTMSGNTARLISNFRPKVPIYAITPNSTIQHKLQLIWGVTPLKGYQRDTTDHIMSQAMNVVRSRHLIHKGDLVVFTAGDPATNMTNGRGAVTNMMHVIEAE
;
A
#
# COMPACT_ATOMS: atom_id res chain seq x y z
N VAL A 1 -16.32 3.88 -12.06
CA VAL A 1 -17.05 2.62 -12.19
C VAL A 1 -18.52 2.96 -12.31
N GLY A 2 -19.00 3.13 -13.56
CA GLY A 2 -20.39 3.48 -13.83
C GLY A 2 -21.31 2.32 -13.45
N GLU A 3 -22.37 2.62 -12.70
CA GLU A 3 -23.47 1.69 -12.44
C GLU A 3 -24.09 1.25 -13.78
N ILE A 4 -23.85 0.02 -14.18
CA ILE A 4 -24.72 -0.68 -15.13
C ILE A 4 -25.88 -1.26 -14.31
N ALA A 5 -26.66 -0.37 -13.74
CA ALA A 5 -27.89 -0.71 -13.07
C ALA A 5 -29.05 -0.46 -14.03
N ASN A 6 -29.89 -1.43 -14.23
CA ASN A 6 -31.18 -1.48 -14.94
C ASN A 6 -31.21 -2.14 -16.31
N LEU A 7 -30.75 -3.38 -16.41
CA LEU A 7 -31.06 -4.15 -17.63
C LEU A 7 -31.56 -5.57 -17.39
N LEU A 8 -31.90 -5.91 -16.16
CA LEU A 8 -32.58 -7.19 -15.90
C LEU A 8 -33.72 -6.96 -14.90
N GLU A 9 -34.77 -6.24 -15.34
CA GLU A 9 -36.09 -6.46 -14.76
C GLU A 9 -36.55 -7.86 -15.17
N ASN A 10 -36.73 -8.72 -14.16
CA ASN A 10 -37.40 -10.01 -14.24
C ASN A 10 -36.79 -11.08 -15.16
N ARG A 11 -35.78 -11.78 -14.66
CA ARG A 11 -35.69 -13.26 -14.72
C ARG A 11 -34.44 -13.74 -13.98
N GLN A 12 -34.57 -14.76 -13.14
CA GLN A 12 -33.47 -15.58 -12.65
C GLN A 12 -32.80 -16.26 -13.85
N ASN A 13 -31.77 -15.65 -14.40
CA ASN A 13 -31.08 -16.17 -15.57
C ASN A 13 -29.78 -16.83 -15.11
N LYS A 14 -29.81 -18.16 -14.95
CA LYS A 14 -28.63 -18.98 -15.05
C LYS A 14 -28.20 -18.96 -16.52
N ILE A 15 -27.07 -18.31 -16.82
CA ILE A 15 -26.43 -18.42 -18.13
C ILE A 15 -25.72 -19.76 -18.15
N SER A 16 -26.25 -20.70 -18.93
CA SER A 16 -25.76 -22.08 -18.99
C SER A 16 -24.76 -22.26 -20.11
N ASP A 17 -23.64 -22.96 -19.84
CA ASP A 17 -22.56 -23.32 -20.78
C ASP A 17 -23.00 -24.25 -21.96
N ARG A 18 -24.29 -24.54 -22.10
CA ARG A 18 -24.78 -25.59 -22.99
C ARG A 18 -25.62 -25.12 -24.17
N LEU A 19 -25.67 -23.82 -24.51
CA LEU A 19 -26.47 -23.34 -25.64
C LEU A 19 -25.64 -22.51 -26.62
N PRO A 20 -25.99 -22.53 -27.92
CA PRO A 20 -25.22 -21.84 -28.94
C PRO A 20 -25.30 -20.32 -28.76
N VAL A 21 -24.15 -19.69 -28.75
CA VAL A 21 -23.86 -18.26 -28.78
C VAL A 21 -25.04 -17.36 -28.36
N PHE A 22 -25.11 -17.05 -27.06
CA PHE A 22 -26.01 -16.00 -26.59
C PHE A 22 -25.34 -14.65 -26.75
N GLN A 23 -26.05 -13.70 -27.35
CA GLN A 23 -25.62 -12.32 -27.43
C GLN A 23 -26.20 -11.55 -26.24
N LEU A 24 -25.36 -10.89 -25.47
CA LEU A 24 -25.73 -9.98 -24.41
C LEU A 24 -25.68 -8.55 -24.95
N LEU A 25 -26.77 -7.81 -24.73
CA LEU A 25 -26.86 -6.39 -25.07
C LEU A 25 -26.56 -5.57 -23.81
N ILE A 26 -25.42 -4.86 -23.79
CA ILE A 26 -25.06 -3.95 -22.71
C ILE A 26 -25.38 -2.52 -23.17
N LYS A 27 -26.21 -1.80 -22.44
CA LYS A 27 -26.51 -0.38 -22.71
C LYS A 27 -25.62 0.49 -21.82
N LEU A 28 -24.86 1.39 -22.42
CA LEU A 28 -24.08 2.37 -21.69
C LEU A 28 -25.01 3.54 -21.27
N PRO A 29 -25.04 3.91 -19.97
CA PRO A 29 -25.93 4.97 -19.49
C PRO A 29 -25.47 6.40 -19.83
N VAL A 30 -24.32 6.57 -20.48
CA VAL A 30 -23.72 7.87 -20.76
C VAL A 30 -23.73 8.13 -22.25
N LYS A 31 -24.15 9.33 -22.69
CA LYS A 31 -23.83 9.87 -24.01
C LYS A 31 -22.31 10.09 -24.05
N THR A 32 -21.57 9.06 -24.42
CA THR A 32 -20.17 9.18 -24.76
C THR A 32 -20.09 9.71 -26.20
N ASP A 33 -19.22 10.70 -26.42
CA ASP A 33 -18.85 11.15 -27.76
C ASP A 33 -18.43 9.90 -28.55
N GLU A 34 -19.04 9.66 -29.71
CA GLU A 34 -18.94 8.40 -30.48
C GLU A 34 -17.50 8.00 -30.84
N THR A 35 -16.53 8.88 -30.59
CA THR A 35 -15.10 8.66 -30.90
C THR A 35 -14.26 8.08 -29.74
N GLN A 36 -14.79 7.96 -28.52
CA GLN A 36 -13.97 7.63 -27.33
C GLN A 36 -14.14 6.20 -26.78
N LEU A 37 -15.11 5.45 -27.26
CA LEU A 37 -15.32 4.05 -26.89
C LEU A 37 -15.57 3.23 -28.16
N VAL A 38 -14.58 3.15 -29.03
CA VAL A 38 -14.56 2.10 -30.04
C VAL A 38 -13.64 1.00 -29.51
N PRO A 39 -14.19 -0.02 -28.81
CA PRO A 39 -13.42 -1.21 -28.56
C PRO A 39 -13.03 -1.78 -29.93
N ASN A 40 -11.75 -2.07 -30.10
CA ASN A 40 -11.29 -2.88 -31.21
C ASN A 40 -12.13 -4.17 -31.24
N PRO A 41 -12.59 -4.72 -32.37
CA PRO A 41 -13.51 -5.87 -32.45
C PRO A 41 -12.97 -7.20 -31.87
N VAL A 42 -11.97 -7.17 -31.02
CA VAL A 42 -11.44 -8.32 -30.27
C VAL A 42 -11.36 -8.00 -28.77
N GLN A 43 -12.11 -7.01 -28.30
CA GLN A 43 -12.01 -6.55 -26.92
C GLN A 43 -12.90 -7.38 -25.99
N LYS A 44 -12.31 -7.75 -24.84
CA LYS A 44 -13.01 -8.47 -23.78
C LYS A 44 -13.63 -7.49 -22.77
N LEU A 45 -14.83 -7.82 -22.32
CA LEU A 45 -15.47 -7.21 -21.16
C LEU A 45 -15.53 -8.27 -20.08
N LEU A 46 -15.17 -7.89 -18.88
CA LEU A 46 -15.20 -8.76 -17.71
C LEU A 46 -16.26 -8.22 -16.74
N ILE A 47 -17.13 -9.10 -16.24
CA ILE A 47 -18.17 -8.75 -15.29
C ILE A 47 -17.97 -9.58 -14.01
N ASP A 48 -18.25 -8.96 -12.85
CA ASP A 48 -18.15 -9.59 -11.54
C ASP A 48 -16.74 -10.15 -11.29
N ASP A 49 -15.75 -9.25 -11.29
CA ASP A 49 -14.33 -9.58 -11.08
C ASP A 49 -13.78 -10.65 -12.05
N GLY A 50 -14.31 -10.66 -13.27
CA GLY A 50 -13.90 -11.59 -14.33
C GLY A 50 -14.56 -12.96 -14.28
N LEU A 51 -15.56 -13.16 -13.44
CA LEU A 51 -16.32 -14.43 -13.39
C LEU A 51 -17.14 -14.64 -14.65
N ILE A 52 -17.54 -13.57 -15.34
CA ILE A 52 -18.22 -13.63 -16.63
C ILE A 52 -17.36 -12.89 -17.66
N GLU A 53 -16.97 -13.58 -18.72
CA GLU A 53 -16.14 -13.06 -19.79
C GLU A 53 -16.95 -12.93 -21.08
N LEU A 54 -16.88 -11.74 -21.69
CA LEU A 54 -17.59 -11.38 -22.90
C LEU A 54 -16.60 -10.91 -23.98
N GLU A 55 -16.89 -11.21 -25.23
CA GLU A 55 -16.15 -10.71 -26.38
C GLU A 55 -17.04 -9.74 -27.19
N VAL A 56 -16.58 -8.50 -27.39
CA VAL A 56 -17.30 -7.49 -28.16
C VAL A 56 -17.32 -7.88 -29.64
N LYS A 57 -18.52 -8.00 -30.22
CA LYS A 57 -18.72 -8.29 -31.65
C LYS A 57 -19.06 -7.07 -32.45
N THR A 58 -19.94 -6.20 -31.97
CA THR A 58 -20.35 -4.99 -32.66
C THR A 58 -20.91 -3.96 -31.70
N ILE A 59 -20.80 -2.70 -32.07
CA ILE A 59 -21.36 -1.57 -31.33
C ILE A 59 -22.39 -0.89 -32.24
N LYS A 60 -23.59 -0.66 -31.71
CA LYS A 60 -24.69 0.01 -32.42
C LYS A 60 -25.20 1.17 -31.55
N GLY A 61 -24.69 2.37 -31.83
CA GLY A 61 -24.96 3.52 -30.97
C GLY A 61 -24.42 3.30 -29.54
N THR A 62 -25.30 3.28 -28.56
CA THR A 62 -24.94 3.01 -27.16
C THR A 62 -24.98 1.52 -26.77
N ASP A 63 -25.33 0.65 -27.72
CA ASP A 63 -25.49 -0.79 -27.47
C ASP A 63 -24.23 -1.55 -27.88
N ILE A 64 -23.64 -2.28 -26.95
CA ILE A 64 -22.52 -3.19 -27.19
C ILE A 64 -23.06 -4.62 -27.24
N VAL A 65 -22.92 -5.26 -28.39
CA VAL A 65 -23.33 -6.66 -28.61
C VAL A 65 -22.11 -7.54 -28.40
N CYS A 66 -22.20 -8.47 -27.46
CA CYS A 66 -21.11 -9.35 -27.06
C CYS A 66 -21.50 -10.83 -27.19
N ASP A 67 -20.51 -11.64 -27.54
CA ASP A 67 -20.59 -13.10 -27.34
C ASP A 67 -20.15 -13.42 -25.89
N ILE A 68 -20.84 -14.37 -25.27
CA ILE A 68 -20.53 -14.84 -23.92
C ILE A 68 -19.50 -15.97 -24.07
N LEU A 69 -18.27 -15.76 -23.56
CA LEU A 69 -17.20 -16.77 -23.62
C LEU A 69 -17.32 -17.77 -22.46
N ASN A 70 -17.64 -17.28 -21.27
CA ASN A 70 -18.01 -18.10 -20.13
C ASN A 70 -19.21 -17.49 -19.42
N GLY A 71 -20.15 -18.33 -19.02
CA GLY A 71 -21.34 -17.94 -18.31
C GLY A 71 -21.18 -18.06 -16.79
N GLY A 72 -22.11 -17.42 -16.07
CA GLY A 72 -22.14 -17.44 -14.62
C GLY A 72 -23.45 -16.90 -14.08
N GLU A 73 -23.60 -16.84 -12.78
CA GLU A 73 -24.72 -16.19 -12.13
C GLU A 73 -24.45 -14.68 -12.05
N LEU A 74 -25.25 -13.87 -12.73
CA LEU A 74 -25.12 -12.43 -12.75
C LEU A 74 -25.99 -11.79 -11.68
N GLY A 75 -25.35 -11.25 -10.64
CA GLY A 75 -26.03 -10.49 -9.59
C GLY A 75 -26.25 -9.02 -9.99
N GLU A 76 -26.97 -8.29 -9.13
CA GLU A 76 -27.19 -6.85 -9.28
C GLU A 76 -25.94 -6.04 -8.91
N LYS A 77 -25.77 -4.86 -9.54
CA LYS A 77 -24.71 -3.87 -9.25
C LYS A 77 -23.30 -4.42 -9.35
N LYS A 78 -23.07 -5.34 -10.29
CA LYS A 78 -21.75 -5.90 -10.53
C LYS A 78 -20.87 -4.94 -11.34
N GLY A 79 -19.57 -4.91 -11.02
CA GLY A 79 -18.57 -4.14 -11.75
C GLY A 79 -18.36 -4.68 -13.16
N VAL A 80 -17.95 -3.78 -14.07
CA VAL A 80 -17.52 -4.13 -15.43
C VAL A 80 -16.12 -3.59 -15.62
N ASN A 81 -15.19 -4.48 -15.98
CA ASN A 81 -13.83 -4.15 -16.31
C ASN A 81 -13.63 -4.24 -17.82
N VAL A 82 -12.83 -3.35 -18.35
CA VAL A 82 -12.48 -3.28 -19.78
C VAL A 82 -10.96 -3.31 -19.90
N PRO A 83 -10.33 -4.48 -19.81
CA PRO A 83 -8.88 -4.60 -19.82
C PRO A 83 -8.24 -3.92 -21.04
N TYR A 84 -7.12 -3.23 -20.82
CA TYR A 84 -6.34 -2.53 -21.87
C TYR A 84 -7.05 -1.37 -22.59
N VAL A 85 -8.22 -0.94 -22.13
CA VAL A 85 -8.90 0.24 -22.67
C VAL A 85 -8.67 1.44 -21.77
N LYS A 86 -8.17 2.54 -22.33
CA LYS A 86 -8.13 3.82 -21.63
C LYS A 86 -9.54 4.37 -21.51
N VAL A 87 -10.06 4.35 -20.29
CA VAL A 87 -11.38 4.89 -20.00
C VAL A 87 -11.23 6.33 -19.52
N ASN A 88 -11.83 7.27 -20.25
CA ASN A 88 -11.74 8.69 -19.91
C ASN A 88 -12.76 9.07 -18.81
N LEU A 89 -12.51 8.60 -17.60
CA LEU A 89 -13.28 8.94 -16.41
C LEU A 89 -12.49 9.96 -15.56
N PRO A 90 -13.18 10.86 -14.82
CA PRO A 90 -12.53 11.77 -13.89
C PRO A 90 -11.74 10.96 -12.85
N GLY A 91 -10.59 11.50 -12.40
CA GLY A 91 -9.75 10.85 -11.39
C GLY A 91 -10.43 10.73 -10.03
N ILE A 92 -11.25 11.74 -9.67
CA ILE A 92 -12.12 11.76 -8.49
C ILE A 92 -13.50 12.28 -8.88
N THR A 93 -14.53 11.66 -8.31
CA THR A 93 -15.94 12.07 -8.50
C THR A 93 -16.36 13.16 -7.51
N GLU A 94 -17.51 13.77 -7.69
CA GLU A 94 -18.07 14.71 -6.71
C GLU A 94 -18.41 14.02 -5.37
N GLN A 95 -18.70 12.72 -5.40
CA GLN A 95 -18.88 11.96 -4.17
C GLN A 95 -17.55 11.75 -3.45
N ASP A 96 -16.50 11.38 -4.17
CA ASP A 96 -15.15 11.22 -3.60
C ASP A 96 -14.67 12.51 -2.93
N LYS A 97 -14.96 13.68 -3.52
CA LYS A 97 -14.63 14.97 -2.91
C LYS A 97 -15.32 15.16 -1.57
N LYS A 98 -16.61 14.80 -1.47
CA LYS A 98 -17.36 14.88 -0.20
C LYS A 98 -16.81 13.92 0.84
N ASP A 99 -16.47 12.70 0.42
CA ASP A 99 -15.93 11.68 1.31
C ASP A 99 -14.52 12.05 1.81
N ILE A 100 -13.70 12.68 0.96
CA ILE A 100 -12.39 13.22 1.36
C ILE A 100 -12.56 14.34 2.40
N ILE A 101 -13.49 15.27 2.18
CA ILE A 101 -13.79 16.35 3.13
C ILE A 101 -14.26 15.77 4.47
N PHE A 102 -15.15 14.79 4.43
CA PHE A 102 -15.57 14.06 5.63
C PHE A 102 -14.39 13.40 6.36
N GLY A 103 -13.47 12.76 5.61
CA GLY A 103 -12.25 12.18 6.17
C GLY A 103 -11.35 13.21 6.87
N ILE A 104 -11.28 14.44 6.34
CA ILE A 104 -10.56 15.55 6.99
C ILE A 104 -11.24 15.92 8.32
N GLU A 105 -12.56 16.07 8.34
CA GLU A 105 -13.34 16.37 9.54
C GLU A 105 -13.18 15.28 10.62
N GLN A 106 -13.12 14.00 10.21
CA GLN A 106 -12.91 12.87 11.09
C GLN A 106 -11.43 12.67 11.48
N LYS A 107 -10.49 13.50 10.97
CA LYS A 107 -9.06 13.43 11.25
C LYS A 107 -8.43 12.09 10.88
N PHE A 108 -8.75 11.58 9.69
CA PHE A 108 -8.11 10.37 9.18
C PHE A 108 -6.62 10.59 8.97
N ASP A 109 -5.81 9.56 9.20
CA ASP A 109 -4.37 9.60 8.99
C ASP A 109 -4.00 9.37 7.53
N PHE A 110 -4.82 8.56 6.81
CA PHE A 110 -4.61 8.20 5.41
C PHE A 110 -5.91 8.17 4.63
N ILE A 111 -5.78 8.45 3.34
CA ILE A 111 -6.80 8.17 2.31
C ILE A 111 -6.20 7.18 1.32
N ALA A 112 -6.89 6.06 1.10
CA ALA A 112 -6.53 5.09 0.07
C ALA A 112 -7.35 5.36 -1.19
N ALA A 113 -6.68 5.88 -2.23
CA ALA A 113 -7.31 6.21 -3.50
C ALA A 113 -7.37 4.98 -4.41
N SER A 114 -8.59 4.55 -4.79
CA SER A 114 -8.80 3.43 -5.69
C SER A 114 -8.63 3.82 -7.15
N PHE A 115 -8.27 2.86 -7.99
CA PHE A 115 -8.15 2.99 -9.44
C PHE A 115 -7.27 4.15 -9.90
N VAL A 116 -6.16 4.40 -9.19
CA VAL A 116 -5.20 5.42 -9.56
C VAL A 116 -4.55 5.05 -10.89
N ARG A 117 -4.64 5.96 -11.86
CA ARG A 117 -4.11 5.76 -13.22
C ARG A 117 -2.88 6.62 -13.49
N SER A 118 -2.77 7.76 -12.81
CA SER A 118 -1.66 8.70 -13.02
C SER A 118 -1.37 9.54 -11.78
N ALA A 119 -0.22 10.20 -11.78
CA ALA A 119 0.17 11.12 -10.72
C ALA A 119 -0.77 12.35 -10.61
N GLU A 120 -1.45 12.72 -11.68
CA GLU A 120 -2.40 13.85 -11.72
C GLU A 120 -3.56 13.62 -10.74
N VAL A 121 -4.09 12.40 -10.68
CA VAL A 121 -5.14 12.02 -9.71
C VAL A 121 -4.67 12.27 -8.28
N ILE A 122 -3.44 11.86 -7.96
CA ILE A 122 -2.86 12.06 -6.63
C ILE A 122 -2.66 13.55 -6.33
N ARG A 123 -2.21 14.33 -7.32
CA ARG A 123 -2.05 15.79 -7.16
C ARG A 123 -3.39 16.49 -6.96
N GLU A 124 -4.46 16.05 -7.64
CA GLU A 124 -5.81 16.56 -7.46
C GLU A 124 -6.31 16.30 -6.02
N ILE A 125 -6.16 15.06 -5.52
CA ILE A 125 -6.50 14.70 -4.14
C ILE A 125 -5.66 15.53 -3.16
N ARG A 126 -4.35 15.66 -3.37
CA ARG A 126 -3.45 16.46 -2.52
C ARG A 126 -3.87 17.91 -2.46
N LYS A 127 -4.24 18.47 -3.61
CA LYS A 127 -4.76 19.85 -3.67
C LYS A 127 -6.04 19.99 -2.85
N LEU A 128 -6.99 19.07 -3.02
CA LEU A 128 -8.24 19.09 -2.24
C LEU A 128 -7.99 19.00 -0.73
N LEU A 129 -7.08 18.13 -0.30
CA LEU A 129 -6.66 18.01 1.09
C LEU A 129 -6.05 19.32 1.62
N ASN A 130 -5.14 19.92 0.87
CA ASN A 130 -4.47 21.16 1.27
C ASN A 130 -5.47 22.32 1.39
N ASP A 131 -6.39 22.45 0.43
CA ASP A 131 -7.39 23.53 0.39
C ASP A 131 -8.41 23.43 1.54
N ASN A 132 -8.58 22.23 2.13
CA ASN A 132 -9.55 21.97 3.20
C ASN A 132 -8.91 21.65 4.58
N GLY A 133 -7.61 21.92 4.76
CA GLY A 133 -6.93 21.73 6.06
C GLY A 133 -6.43 20.33 6.35
N GLY A 134 -6.49 19.41 5.39
CA GLY A 134 -6.04 18.02 5.48
C GLY A 134 -4.60 17.78 5.01
N LYS A 135 -3.73 18.80 5.02
CA LYS A 135 -2.35 18.71 4.50
C LYS A 135 -1.53 17.55 5.07
N ASP A 136 -1.82 17.18 6.31
CA ASP A 136 -1.09 16.13 7.02
C ASP A 136 -1.68 14.73 6.77
N ILE A 137 -2.75 14.58 6.01
CA ILE A 137 -3.32 13.28 5.63
C ILE A 137 -2.46 12.66 4.53
N GLY A 138 -2.04 11.40 4.72
CA GLY A 138 -1.29 10.63 3.73
C GLY A 138 -2.20 10.11 2.62
N ILE A 139 -1.67 10.01 1.39
CA ILE A 139 -2.36 9.40 0.26
C ILE A 139 -1.69 8.10 -0.10
N ILE A 140 -2.44 7.00 -0.03
CA ILE A 140 -2.02 5.68 -0.51
C ILE A 140 -2.66 5.46 -1.87
N ALA A 141 -1.84 5.37 -2.91
CA ALA A 141 -2.31 5.08 -4.25
C ALA A 141 -2.49 3.56 -4.43
N LYS A 142 -3.71 3.13 -4.77
CA LYS A 142 -4.00 1.73 -5.07
C LYS A 142 -3.77 1.47 -6.56
N ILE A 143 -2.87 0.52 -6.85
CA ILE A 143 -2.55 0.10 -8.21
C ILE A 143 -3.41 -1.11 -8.54
N GLU A 144 -4.40 -0.87 -9.40
CA GLU A 144 -5.52 -1.78 -9.68
C GLU A 144 -5.75 -1.98 -11.20
N ASN A 145 -4.95 -1.32 -12.05
CA ASN A 145 -5.13 -1.34 -13.50
C ASN A 145 -3.80 -1.22 -14.26
N ALA A 146 -3.83 -1.56 -15.55
CA ALA A 146 -2.65 -1.53 -16.41
C ALA A 146 -2.03 -0.13 -16.54
N GLU A 147 -2.84 0.92 -16.67
CA GLU A 147 -2.35 2.31 -16.78
C GLU A 147 -1.62 2.77 -15.52
N GLY A 148 -2.10 2.36 -14.33
CA GLY A 148 -1.41 2.62 -13.07
C GLY A 148 -0.05 1.91 -12.97
N VAL A 149 0.07 0.70 -13.54
CA VAL A 149 1.35 -0.01 -13.65
C VAL A 149 2.31 0.72 -14.60
N GLU A 150 1.83 1.15 -15.76
CA GLU A 150 2.63 1.92 -16.73
C GLU A 150 3.17 3.23 -16.12
N ASN A 151 2.37 3.92 -15.31
CA ASN A 151 2.68 5.21 -14.72
C ASN A 151 3.27 5.11 -13.29
N ILE A 152 3.68 3.91 -12.85
CA ILE A 152 4.01 3.62 -11.46
C ILE A 152 5.08 4.56 -10.87
N ASP A 153 6.11 4.92 -11.64
CA ASP A 153 7.21 5.77 -11.15
C ASP A 153 6.69 7.16 -10.74
N SER A 154 5.90 7.78 -11.62
CA SER A 154 5.32 9.10 -11.34
C SER A 154 4.27 9.06 -10.20
N ILE A 155 3.54 7.95 -10.06
CA ILE A 155 2.58 7.73 -8.98
C ILE A 155 3.30 7.59 -7.64
N ILE A 156 4.40 6.83 -7.59
CA ILE A 156 5.24 6.69 -6.38
C ILE A 156 5.75 8.05 -5.93
N GLU A 157 6.25 8.88 -6.85
CA GLU A 157 6.75 10.21 -6.52
C GLU A 157 5.68 11.16 -5.96
N ALA A 158 4.43 11.00 -6.39
CA ALA A 158 3.32 11.86 -5.98
C ALA A 158 2.61 11.38 -4.69
N SER A 159 2.81 10.13 -4.28
CA SER A 159 2.07 9.45 -3.21
C SER A 159 2.86 9.38 -1.90
N ASP A 160 2.17 9.18 -0.78
CA ASP A 160 2.79 8.89 0.54
C ASP A 160 2.93 7.38 0.80
N GLY A 161 2.28 6.55 0.00
CA GLY A 161 2.34 5.10 0.04
C GLY A 161 1.67 4.48 -1.19
N ILE A 162 1.98 3.23 -1.46
CA ILE A 162 1.42 2.45 -2.56
C ILE A 162 0.72 1.22 -1.99
N MET A 163 -0.37 0.79 -2.63
CA MET A 163 -1.00 -0.50 -2.37
C MET A 163 -1.08 -1.30 -3.67
N VAL A 164 -0.50 -2.48 -3.66
CA VAL A 164 -0.67 -3.46 -4.74
C VAL A 164 -1.96 -4.23 -4.46
N ALA A 165 -3.05 -3.81 -5.10
CA ALA A 165 -4.39 -4.38 -4.92
C ALA A 165 -4.61 -5.50 -5.96
N ARG A 166 -4.11 -6.70 -5.63
CA ARG A 166 -3.94 -7.81 -6.57
C ARG A 166 -5.25 -8.37 -7.12
N GLY A 167 -6.34 -8.26 -6.37
CA GLY A 167 -7.67 -8.71 -6.82
C GLY A 167 -8.10 -7.97 -8.08
N ASP A 168 -8.25 -6.64 -7.98
CA ASP A 168 -8.67 -5.80 -9.08
C ASP A 168 -7.61 -5.77 -10.20
N LEU A 169 -6.33 -5.71 -9.83
CA LEU A 169 -5.23 -5.74 -10.80
C LEU A 169 -5.26 -7.02 -11.65
N GLY A 170 -5.53 -8.19 -11.04
CA GLY A 170 -5.58 -9.48 -11.73
C GLY A 170 -6.80 -9.65 -12.66
N VAL A 171 -7.79 -8.73 -12.58
CA VAL A 171 -8.88 -8.64 -13.55
C VAL A 171 -8.48 -7.80 -14.76
N GLU A 172 -7.70 -6.73 -14.53
CA GLU A 172 -7.28 -5.78 -15.57
C GLU A 172 -6.08 -6.25 -16.40
N ILE A 173 -5.23 -7.12 -15.81
CA ILE A 173 -4.05 -7.69 -16.47
C ILE A 173 -4.07 -9.23 -16.34
N PRO A 174 -3.33 -9.98 -17.20
CA PRO A 174 -3.23 -11.42 -17.03
C PRO A 174 -2.74 -11.81 -15.64
N ALA A 175 -3.48 -12.68 -14.96
CA ALA A 175 -3.16 -13.12 -13.59
C ALA A 175 -1.73 -13.66 -13.45
N SER A 176 -1.18 -14.26 -14.53
CA SER A 176 0.21 -14.75 -14.59
C SER A 176 1.26 -13.63 -14.48
N GLN A 177 0.92 -12.37 -14.76
CA GLN A 177 1.82 -11.21 -14.67
C GLN A 177 1.80 -10.56 -13.29
N VAL A 178 0.73 -10.75 -12.50
CA VAL A 178 0.55 -10.09 -11.19
C VAL A 178 1.74 -10.31 -10.25
N PRO A 179 2.32 -11.53 -10.09
CA PRO A 179 3.46 -11.73 -9.20
C PRO A 179 4.71 -10.96 -9.63
N HIS A 180 4.95 -10.81 -10.93
CA HIS A 180 6.10 -10.05 -11.45
C HIS A 180 5.93 -8.55 -11.21
N ILE A 181 4.73 -8.04 -11.49
CA ILE A 181 4.38 -6.62 -11.28
C ILE A 181 4.43 -6.28 -9.79
N GLN A 182 3.92 -7.15 -8.91
CA GLN A 182 4.05 -6.99 -7.46
C GLN A 182 5.50 -6.79 -7.04
N LYS A 183 6.40 -7.69 -7.46
CA LYS A 183 7.84 -7.60 -7.15
C LYS A 183 8.46 -6.31 -7.66
N GLU A 184 8.12 -5.90 -8.87
CA GLU A 184 8.63 -4.67 -9.47
C GLU A 184 8.14 -3.43 -8.71
N ILE A 185 6.86 -3.35 -8.40
CA ILE A 185 6.29 -2.23 -7.61
C ILE A 185 6.95 -2.17 -6.23
N ILE A 186 7.06 -3.29 -5.51
CA ILE A 186 7.72 -3.34 -4.19
C ILE A 186 9.16 -2.86 -4.29
N ARG A 187 9.92 -3.32 -5.29
CA ARG A 187 11.31 -2.89 -5.52
C ARG A 187 11.39 -1.38 -5.73
N LYS A 188 10.58 -0.83 -6.64
CA LYS A 188 10.54 0.61 -6.93
C LYS A 188 10.13 1.42 -5.70
N CYS A 189 9.13 1.00 -4.95
CA CYS A 189 8.73 1.66 -3.70
C CYS A 189 9.88 1.70 -2.68
N ASN A 190 10.58 0.59 -2.52
CA ASN A 190 11.73 0.50 -1.65
C ASN A 190 12.87 1.43 -2.08
N GLU A 191 13.15 1.56 -3.38
CA GLU A 191 14.12 2.50 -3.92
C GLU A 191 13.74 3.96 -3.68
N HIS A 192 12.44 4.26 -3.61
CA HIS A 192 11.91 5.62 -3.37
C HIS A 192 11.60 5.90 -1.88
N TYR A 193 11.89 4.97 -0.97
CA TYR A 193 11.53 5.07 0.46
C TYR A 193 10.03 5.29 0.70
N THR A 194 9.20 4.80 -0.21
CA THR A 194 7.75 4.87 -0.17
C THR A 194 7.21 3.56 0.40
N PRO A 195 6.42 3.58 1.47
CA PRO A 195 5.85 2.35 2.03
C PRO A 195 4.91 1.68 1.03
N VAL A 196 4.96 0.36 0.99
CA VAL A 196 4.13 -0.44 0.10
C VAL A 196 3.34 -1.50 0.87
N ILE A 197 2.06 -1.62 0.53
CA ILE A 197 1.12 -2.58 1.10
C ILE A 197 0.80 -3.63 0.04
N THR A 198 0.98 -4.91 0.36
CA THR A 198 0.48 -6.00 -0.49
C THR A 198 -0.89 -6.43 0.03
N ALA A 199 -1.89 -6.36 -0.85
CA ALA A 199 -3.29 -6.48 -0.47
C ALA A 199 -4.06 -7.47 -1.34
N THR A 200 -5.20 -7.90 -0.82
CA THR A 200 -6.23 -8.75 -1.43
C THR A 200 -5.82 -10.21 -1.65
N GLN A 201 -6.75 -11.10 -1.39
CA GLN A 201 -6.61 -12.55 -1.58
C GLN A 201 -5.39 -13.17 -0.88
N MET A 202 -5.01 -12.62 0.28
CA MET A 202 -3.85 -13.10 1.05
C MET A 202 -4.17 -14.44 1.75
N LEU A 203 -5.33 -14.51 2.42
CA LEU A 203 -5.84 -15.70 3.11
C LEU A 203 -7.33 -15.91 2.78
N ASP A 204 -7.71 -15.72 1.52
CA ASP A 204 -9.11 -15.66 1.05
C ASP A 204 -9.95 -16.87 1.50
N SER A 205 -9.37 -18.07 1.51
CA SER A 205 -10.07 -19.28 1.96
C SER A 205 -10.53 -19.16 3.42
N MET A 206 -9.87 -18.33 4.25
CA MET A 206 -10.25 -18.11 5.65
C MET A 206 -11.50 -17.24 5.82
N ILE A 207 -12.04 -16.66 4.76
CA ILE A 207 -13.40 -16.11 4.78
C ILE A 207 -14.40 -17.21 5.21
N ARG A 208 -14.18 -18.45 4.75
CA ARG A 208 -15.10 -19.59 4.93
C ARG A 208 -14.54 -20.71 5.79
N ASN A 209 -13.22 -20.87 5.85
CA ASN A 209 -12.53 -21.97 6.50
C ASN A 209 -11.65 -21.49 7.67
N PRO A 210 -11.49 -22.29 8.75
CA PRO A 210 -10.67 -21.91 9.91
C PRO A 210 -9.16 -21.99 9.65
N ARG A 211 -8.73 -22.48 8.49
CA ARG A 211 -7.31 -22.60 8.10
C ARG A 211 -7.12 -22.21 6.65
N PRO A 212 -5.99 -21.54 6.33
CA PRO A 212 -5.65 -21.20 4.95
C PRO A 212 -5.15 -22.43 4.17
N THR A 213 -5.09 -22.29 2.86
CA THR A 213 -4.37 -23.21 1.99
C THR A 213 -2.86 -23.02 2.12
N ARG A 214 -2.08 -24.01 1.69
CA ARG A 214 -0.61 -23.90 1.64
C ARG A 214 -0.14 -22.84 0.65
N ALA A 215 -0.88 -22.64 -0.44
CA ALA A 215 -0.59 -21.60 -1.43
C ALA A 215 -0.72 -20.20 -0.84
N GLU A 216 -1.76 -19.95 -0.05
CA GLU A 216 -1.97 -18.67 0.63
C GLU A 216 -0.88 -18.40 1.69
N VAL A 217 -0.49 -19.40 2.47
CA VAL A 217 0.65 -19.27 3.41
C VAL A 217 1.94 -18.91 2.66
N ALA A 218 2.19 -19.56 1.53
CA ALA A 218 3.36 -19.27 0.69
C ALA A 218 3.27 -17.86 0.07
N ASP A 219 2.08 -17.40 -0.29
CA ASP A 219 1.86 -16.07 -0.87
C ASP A 219 2.14 -14.95 0.14
N VAL A 220 1.62 -15.07 1.38
CA VAL A 220 1.93 -14.12 2.47
C VAL A 220 3.44 -14.09 2.73
N ALA A 221 4.09 -15.24 2.85
CA ALA A 221 5.53 -15.31 3.05
C ALA A 221 6.31 -14.66 1.88
N ASN A 222 5.89 -14.91 0.63
CA ASN A 222 6.54 -14.31 -0.54
C ASN A 222 6.42 -12.79 -0.57
N ALA A 223 5.29 -12.21 -0.20
CA ALA A 223 5.14 -10.75 -0.09
C ALA A 223 6.16 -10.15 0.90
N ILE A 224 6.41 -10.85 2.01
CA ILE A 224 7.41 -10.45 3.01
C ILE A 224 8.83 -10.59 2.45
N TYR A 225 9.15 -11.71 1.76
CA TYR A 225 10.44 -11.90 1.07
C TYR A 225 10.68 -10.84 -0.01
N ASP A 226 9.62 -10.40 -0.71
CA ASP A 226 9.68 -9.34 -1.72
C ASP A 226 10.04 -7.98 -1.09
N GLY A 227 9.84 -7.82 0.22
CA GLY A 227 10.18 -6.61 0.97
C GLY A 227 9.03 -5.61 1.10
N THR A 228 7.76 -6.07 1.09
CA THR A 228 6.60 -5.22 1.42
C THR A 228 6.72 -4.63 2.82
N ASP A 229 6.15 -3.44 3.05
CA ASP A 229 6.13 -2.81 4.39
C ASP A 229 4.98 -3.33 5.24
N ALA A 230 3.84 -3.62 4.60
CA ALA A 230 2.66 -4.16 5.26
C ALA A 230 1.93 -5.16 4.36
N ILE A 231 1.17 -6.05 4.99
CA ILE A 231 0.27 -7.01 4.37
C ILE A 231 -1.15 -6.74 4.87
N MET A 232 -2.15 -6.89 4.01
CA MET A 232 -3.53 -6.49 4.32
C MET A 232 -4.51 -7.66 4.12
N LEU A 233 -5.38 -7.86 5.10
CA LEU A 233 -6.58 -8.68 4.99
C LEU A 233 -7.76 -7.80 4.55
N SER A 234 -8.65 -8.33 3.73
CA SER A 234 -9.85 -7.68 3.22
C SER A 234 -11.11 -8.41 3.71
N GLY A 235 -11.72 -9.23 2.86
CA GLY A 235 -12.90 -10.01 3.16
C GLY A 235 -12.74 -10.93 4.37
N GLU A 236 -11.54 -11.42 4.62
CA GLU A 236 -11.18 -12.32 5.72
C GLU A 236 -11.55 -11.74 7.08
N THR A 237 -11.35 -10.42 7.25
CA THR A 237 -11.65 -9.72 8.50
C THR A 237 -12.93 -8.89 8.42
N ALA A 238 -13.34 -8.40 7.23
CA ALA A 238 -14.51 -7.54 7.07
C ALA A 238 -15.82 -8.31 7.08
N ALA A 239 -15.87 -9.51 6.51
CA ALA A 239 -17.09 -10.31 6.35
C ALA A 239 -16.86 -11.81 6.58
N GLY A 240 -15.63 -12.23 6.88
CA GLY A 240 -15.27 -13.63 7.09
C GLY A 240 -15.83 -14.22 8.38
N LYS A 241 -15.91 -15.56 8.41
CA LYS A 241 -16.36 -16.31 9.60
C LYS A 241 -15.26 -16.41 10.68
N TYR A 242 -13.99 -16.21 10.30
CA TYR A 242 -12.84 -16.44 11.17
C TYR A 242 -11.90 -15.21 11.22
N PRO A 243 -12.38 -13.98 11.52
CA PRO A 243 -11.59 -12.76 11.38
C PRO A 243 -10.37 -12.72 12.29
N ILE A 244 -10.52 -13.18 13.53
CA ILE A 244 -9.42 -13.19 14.52
C ILE A 244 -8.38 -14.25 14.16
N ASP A 245 -8.82 -15.44 13.71
CA ASP A 245 -7.90 -16.51 13.33
C ASP A 245 -7.14 -16.17 12.06
N ALA A 246 -7.77 -15.46 11.10
CA ALA A 246 -7.11 -14.96 9.91
C ALA A 246 -6.00 -13.94 10.25
N LEU A 247 -6.29 -13.00 11.16
CA LEU A 247 -5.29 -12.04 11.62
C LEU A 247 -4.13 -12.73 12.35
N LYS A 248 -4.42 -13.65 13.27
CA LYS A 248 -3.38 -14.42 13.96
C LYS A 248 -2.53 -15.22 12.99
N MET A 249 -3.16 -15.92 12.05
CA MET A 249 -2.44 -16.70 11.04
C MET A 249 -1.51 -15.82 10.19
N MET A 250 -1.97 -14.63 9.78
CA MET A 250 -1.14 -13.69 9.04
C MET A 250 0.05 -13.22 9.86
N ALA A 251 -0.14 -12.91 11.15
CA ALA A 251 0.91 -12.53 12.06
C ALA A 251 1.92 -13.67 12.28
N ASP A 252 1.43 -14.89 12.52
CA ASP A 252 2.27 -16.09 12.69
C ASP A 252 3.15 -16.34 11.45
N ILE A 253 2.59 -16.19 10.24
CA ILE A 253 3.36 -16.34 8.99
C ILE A 253 4.44 -15.27 8.91
N ALA A 254 4.13 -14.02 9.26
CA ALA A 254 5.09 -12.92 9.24
C ALA A 254 6.23 -13.18 10.24
N GLU A 255 5.91 -13.50 11.50
CA GLU A 255 6.88 -13.79 12.56
C GLU A 255 7.79 -14.99 12.22
N MET A 256 7.22 -16.00 11.57
CA MET A 256 8.00 -17.16 11.13
C MET A 256 8.86 -16.86 9.89
N THR A 257 8.47 -15.92 9.03
CA THR A 257 9.18 -15.60 7.78
C THR A 257 10.33 -14.63 8.00
N GLU A 258 10.13 -13.60 8.82
CA GLU A 258 11.12 -12.54 9.04
C GLU A 258 12.50 -13.03 9.48
N PRO A 259 12.66 -14.04 10.39
CA PRO A 259 13.98 -14.57 10.77
C PRO A 259 14.77 -15.16 9.60
N HIS A 260 14.08 -15.57 8.52
CA HIS A 260 14.68 -16.19 7.33
C HIS A 260 14.99 -15.22 6.19
N LEU A 261 14.73 -13.91 6.38
CA LEU A 261 15.09 -12.88 5.41
C LEU A 261 16.61 -12.78 5.25
N ASP A 262 17.08 -12.61 4.03
CA ASP A 262 18.49 -12.27 3.79
C ASP A 262 18.74 -10.77 4.00
N TYR A 263 18.92 -10.40 5.26
CA TYR A 263 19.20 -9.03 5.66
C TYR A 263 20.51 -8.44 5.06
N LYS A 264 21.39 -9.29 4.54
CA LYS A 264 22.59 -8.84 3.80
C LYS A 264 22.21 -8.21 2.47
N VAL A 265 21.35 -8.90 1.73
CA VAL A 265 20.89 -8.47 0.41
C VAL A 265 20.17 -7.12 0.52
N PHE A 266 19.31 -6.92 1.52
CA PHE A 266 18.64 -5.64 1.73
C PHE A 266 19.60 -4.48 1.98
N ILE A 267 20.69 -4.71 2.73
CA ILE A 267 21.69 -3.66 3.02
C ILE A 267 22.59 -3.38 1.81
N GLU A 268 22.95 -4.40 1.03
CA GLU A 268 23.89 -4.31 -0.08
C GLU A 268 23.24 -3.77 -1.37
N HIS A 269 22.02 -4.22 -1.69
CA HIS A 269 21.31 -3.79 -2.90
C HIS A 269 20.58 -2.45 -2.78
N ARG A 270 20.34 -1.97 -1.56
CA ARG A 270 19.79 -0.64 -1.31
C ARG A 270 20.91 0.39 -1.17
N SER A 271 21.92 0.28 -2.00
CA SER A 271 22.99 1.25 -2.09
C SER A 271 22.46 2.61 -2.55
N MET A 272 23.15 3.67 -2.15
CA MET A 272 22.74 5.06 -2.28
C MET A 272 22.82 5.60 -3.71
N ASP A 273 22.39 4.86 -4.72
CA ASP A 273 22.47 5.27 -6.12
C ASP A 273 21.76 6.63 -6.34
N GLY A 274 22.58 7.67 -6.43
CA GLY A 274 22.16 9.02 -6.80
C GLY A 274 21.48 9.86 -5.71
N ARG A 275 21.36 9.37 -4.47
CA ARG A 275 20.73 10.10 -3.34
C ARG A 275 21.67 10.25 -2.15
N GLU A 276 22.87 10.71 -2.41
CA GLU A 276 23.89 11.01 -1.38
C GLU A 276 23.44 12.16 -0.47
N LYS A 277 22.56 11.84 0.48
CA LYS A 277 22.18 12.75 1.54
C LYS A 277 22.79 12.28 2.86
N ILE A 278 23.19 13.22 3.69
CA ILE A 278 23.72 12.95 5.04
C ILE A 278 22.84 11.97 5.81
N SER A 279 21.52 12.18 5.77
CA SER A 279 20.56 11.32 6.48
C SER A 279 20.57 9.86 6.02
N SER A 280 20.70 9.61 4.73
CA SER A 280 20.78 8.24 4.18
C SER A 280 22.08 7.55 4.57
N ALA A 281 23.21 8.29 4.54
CA ALA A 281 24.50 7.76 4.96
C ALA A 281 24.51 7.41 6.45
N VAL A 282 23.95 8.27 7.31
CA VAL A 282 23.84 8.02 8.74
C VAL A 282 22.89 6.85 9.03
N ALA A 283 21.75 6.76 8.34
CA ALA A 283 20.83 5.64 8.49
C ALA A 283 21.48 4.29 8.11
N LEU A 284 22.22 4.25 7.01
CA LEU A 284 22.98 3.05 6.60
C LEU A 284 24.07 2.70 7.63
N ALA A 285 24.81 3.68 8.11
CA ALA A 285 25.80 3.48 9.16
C ALA A 285 25.15 2.94 10.45
N THR A 286 24.00 3.47 10.83
CA THR A 286 23.21 3.01 12.00
C THR A 286 22.85 1.52 11.87
N VAL A 287 22.31 1.10 10.73
CA VAL A 287 21.93 -0.31 10.50
C VAL A 287 23.16 -1.23 10.47
N ARG A 288 24.25 -0.82 9.83
CA ARG A 288 25.49 -1.57 9.82
C ARG A 288 26.11 -1.69 11.20
N THR A 289 26.10 -0.62 11.99
CA THR A 289 26.59 -0.61 13.37
C THR A 289 25.76 -1.54 14.26
N ALA A 290 24.42 -1.45 14.18
CA ALA A 290 23.52 -2.33 14.91
C ALA A 290 23.78 -3.82 14.58
N LYS A 291 23.98 -4.15 13.30
CA LYS A 291 24.31 -5.50 12.84
C LYS A 291 25.66 -5.98 13.40
N ASN A 292 26.72 -5.16 13.25
CA ASN A 292 28.07 -5.52 13.62
C ASN A 292 28.24 -5.73 15.14
N LEU A 293 27.58 -4.89 15.93
CA LEU A 293 27.59 -4.95 17.38
C LEU A 293 26.55 -5.94 17.95
N LYS A 294 25.69 -6.53 17.10
CA LYS A 294 24.55 -7.35 17.55
C LYS A 294 23.68 -6.58 18.54
N ALA A 295 23.44 -5.30 18.25
CA ALA A 295 22.59 -4.47 19.11
C ALA A 295 21.20 -5.06 19.27
N ASN A 296 20.54 -4.72 20.38
CA ASN A 296 19.20 -5.21 20.71
C ASN A 296 18.10 -4.36 20.04
N ALA A 297 18.38 -3.07 19.79
CA ALA A 297 17.44 -2.15 19.18
C ALA A 297 18.13 -0.98 18.49
N ILE A 298 17.38 -0.32 17.59
CA ILE A 298 17.67 1.02 17.12
C ILE A 298 16.63 1.96 17.72
N VAL A 299 17.05 3.05 18.35
CA VAL A 299 16.18 4.07 18.93
C VAL A 299 16.34 5.38 18.16
N THR A 300 15.23 5.91 17.63
CA THR A 300 15.25 7.13 16.84
C THR A 300 14.16 8.12 17.23
N PRO A 301 14.50 9.21 17.93
CA PRO A 301 13.62 10.37 18.03
C PRO A 301 13.41 11.02 16.67
N THR A 302 12.15 11.35 16.37
CA THR A 302 11.80 11.93 15.08
C THR A 302 10.58 12.86 15.16
N MET A 303 10.64 14.00 14.47
CA MET A 303 9.51 14.94 14.39
C MET A 303 8.62 14.64 13.18
N SER A 304 9.21 14.20 12.06
CA SER A 304 8.52 13.96 10.79
C SER A 304 8.38 12.47 10.43
N GLY A 305 9.03 11.57 11.18
CA GLY A 305 9.11 10.16 10.86
C GLY A 305 10.20 9.79 9.83
N ASN A 306 10.88 10.77 9.24
CA ASN A 306 11.82 10.54 8.14
C ASN A 306 13.00 9.63 8.54
N THR A 307 13.60 9.86 9.73
CA THR A 307 14.72 9.03 10.21
C THR A 307 14.30 7.56 10.35
N ALA A 308 13.13 7.31 10.94
CA ALA A 308 12.61 5.95 11.10
C ALA A 308 12.37 5.26 9.74
N ARG A 309 11.81 5.98 8.76
CA ARG A 309 11.61 5.46 7.40
C ARG A 309 12.93 5.12 6.70
N LEU A 310 13.91 6.01 6.79
CA LEU A 310 15.24 5.78 6.20
C LEU A 310 15.90 4.53 6.80
N ILE A 311 15.85 4.35 8.12
CA ILE A 311 16.39 3.18 8.81
C ILE A 311 15.63 1.91 8.39
N SER A 312 14.30 1.96 8.43
CA SER A 312 13.43 0.85 8.05
C SER A 312 13.69 0.37 6.62
N ASN A 313 14.00 1.30 5.72
CA ASN A 313 14.28 0.94 4.32
C ASN A 313 15.46 -0.02 4.16
N PHE A 314 16.44 0.03 5.06
CA PHE A 314 17.56 -0.92 5.09
C PHE A 314 17.22 -2.26 5.77
N ARG A 315 15.98 -2.45 6.22
CA ARG A 315 15.47 -3.67 6.85
C ARG A 315 16.43 -4.21 7.93
N PRO A 316 16.72 -3.45 9.01
CA PRO A 316 17.52 -4.00 10.11
C PRO A 316 16.82 -5.19 10.75
N LYS A 317 17.60 -6.18 11.20
CA LYS A 317 17.08 -7.35 11.92
C LYS A 317 16.52 -7.00 13.31
N VAL A 318 16.96 -5.88 13.87
CA VAL A 318 16.57 -5.40 15.20
C VAL A 318 15.40 -4.43 15.11
N PRO A 319 14.52 -4.35 16.12
CA PRO A 319 13.39 -3.42 16.14
C PRO A 319 13.86 -1.96 16.08
N ILE A 320 13.03 -1.12 15.47
CA ILE A 320 13.22 0.33 15.41
C ILE A 320 12.17 0.98 16.32
N TYR A 321 12.61 1.57 17.41
CA TYR A 321 11.74 2.34 18.30
C TYR A 321 11.80 3.82 17.93
N ALA A 322 10.73 4.31 17.29
CA ALA A 322 10.62 5.71 16.86
C ALA A 322 9.88 6.53 17.91
N ILE A 323 10.55 7.49 18.52
CA ILE A 323 9.97 8.34 19.55
C ILE A 323 9.55 9.68 18.96
N THR A 324 8.25 10.00 18.99
CA THR A 324 7.72 11.24 18.44
C THR A 324 6.70 11.93 19.37
N PRO A 325 6.74 13.26 19.50
CA PRO A 325 5.71 14.01 20.18
C PRO A 325 4.42 14.16 19.36
N ASN A 326 4.48 13.94 18.05
CA ASN A 326 3.38 14.13 17.12
C ASN A 326 2.55 12.85 16.95
N SER A 327 1.27 12.89 17.31
CA SER A 327 0.36 11.74 17.23
C SER A 327 0.11 11.30 15.79
N THR A 328 -0.04 12.25 14.84
CA THR A 328 -0.22 11.92 13.42
C THR A 328 0.98 11.17 12.86
N ILE A 329 2.20 11.60 13.21
CA ILE A 329 3.42 10.88 12.81
C ILE A 329 3.49 9.51 13.48
N GLN A 330 3.10 9.41 14.76
CA GLN A 330 3.02 8.12 15.45
C GLN A 330 2.08 7.15 14.72
N HIS A 331 0.90 7.60 14.28
CA HIS A 331 -0.04 6.77 13.53
C HIS A 331 0.55 6.36 12.17
N LYS A 332 1.10 7.32 11.41
CA LYS A 332 1.67 7.06 10.09
C LYS A 332 2.84 6.06 10.11
N LEU A 333 3.64 6.08 11.15
CA LEU A 333 4.77 5.17 11.28
C LEU A 333 4.35 3.71 11.56
N GLN A 334 3.08 3.44 11.90
CA GLN A 334 2.57 2.08 12.02
C GLN A 334 2.59 1.29 10.71
N LEU A 335 2.58 1.97 9.56
CA LEU A 335 2.67 1.34 8.25
C LEU A 335 4.11 1.04 7.81
N ILE A 336 5.10 1.45 8.60
CA ILE A 336 6.51 1.33 8.24
C ILE A 336 7.09 0.05 8.83
N TRP A 337 7.70 -0.78 7.99
CA TRP A 337 8.27 -2.07 8.39
C TRP A 337 9.24 -1.95 9.57
N GLY A 338 9.05 -2.80 10.57
CA GLY A 338 9.96 -2.93 11.73
C GLY A 338 9.97 -1.72 12.67
N VAL A 339 9.10 -0.72 12.46
CA VAL A 339 9.01 0.47 13.30
C VAL A 339 7.91 0.32 14.35
N THR A 340 8.27 0.48 15.60
CA THR A 340 7.33 0.64 16.71
C THR A 340 7.34 2.11 17.16
N PRO A 341 6.32 2.90 16.76
CA PRO A 341 6.26 4.31 17.13
C PRO A 341 5.76 4.50 18.57
N LEU A 342 6.49 5.28 19.32
CA LEU A 342 6.22 5.54 20.72
C LEU A 342 6.00 7.03 20.98
N LYS A 343 5.09 7.36 21.89
CA LYS A 343 4.85 8.73 22.30
C LYS A 343 6.00 9.26 23.12
N GLY A 344 6.56 10.39 22.69
CA GLY A 344 7.55 11.17 23.43
C GLY A 344 7.11 12.61 23.63
N TYR A 345 8.03 13.45 24.09
CA TYR A 345 7.82 14.88 24.25
C TYR A 345 8.92 15.64 23.52
N GLN A 346 8.63 16.84 23.07
CA GLN A 346 9.63 17.70 22.46
C GLN A 346 10.68 18.13 23.48
N ARG A 347 11.94 18.13 23.05
CA ARG A 347 13.12 18.55 23.84
C ARG A 347 14.04 19.37 22.96
N ASP A 348 14.81 20.25 23.56
CA ASP A 348 15.59 21.25 22.84
C ASP A 348 17.09 20.92 22.79
N THR A 349 17.56 19.97 23.59
CA THR A 349 18.97 19.56 23.62
C THR A 349 19.13 18.07 23.30
N THR A 350 20.24 17.72 22.69
CA THR A 350 20.58 16.36 22.31
C THR A 350 20.56 15.41 23.51
N ASP A 351 21.12 15.82 24.64
CA ASP A 351 21.16 15.00 25.86
C ASP A 351 19.76 14.72 26.43
N HIS A 352 18.90 15.74 26.43
CA HIS A 352 17.52 15.55 26.88
C HIS A 352 16.70 14.68 25.91
N ILE A 353 16.92 14.81 24.59
CA ILE A 353 16.29 13.96 23.58
C ILE A 353 16.71 12.51 23.79
N MET A 354 18.01 12.27 23.95
CA MET A 354 18.57 10.93 24.14
C MET A 354 18.09 10.29 25.46
N SER A 355 18.23 11.01 26.58
CA SER A 355 17.78 10.54 27.89
C SER A 355 16.28 10.22 27.91
N GLN A 356 15.45 11.10 27.32
CA GLN A 356 14.02 10.85 27.22
C GLN A 356 13.72 9.61 26.39
N ALA A 357 14.32 9.48 25.21
CA ALA A 357 14.08 8.36 24.31
C ALA A 357 14.45 7.03 24.98
N MET A 358 15.60 6.97 25.64
CA MET A 358 16.02 5.80 26.41
C MET A 358 15.08 5.48 27.58
N ASN A 359 14.58 6.51 28.28
CA ASN A 359 13.60 6.31 29.35
C ASN A 359 12.26 5.78 28.84
N VAL A 360 11.79 6.25 27.67
CA VAL A 360 10.54 5.77 27.06
C VAL A 360 10.62 4.27 26.72
N VAL A 361 11.69 3.85 26.06
CA VAL A 361 11.85 2.42 25.67
C VAL A 361 12.06 1.52 26.90
N ARG A 362 12.80 2.00 27.91
CA ARG A 362 13.01 1.28 29.16
C ARG A 362 11.72 1.13 29.96
N SER A 363 10.96 2.20 30.14
CA SER A 363 9.71 2.18 30.92
C SER A 363 8.64 1.27 30.32
N ARG A 364 8.79 0.91 29.05
CA ARG A 364 7.93 -0.02 28.34
C ARG A 364 8.50 -1.45 28.26
N HIS A 365 9.60 -1.72 28.95
CA HIS A 365 10.30 -3.02 28.95
C HIS A 365 10.72 -3.50 27.56
N LEU A 366 11.01 -2.57 26.64
CA LEU A 366 11.45 -2.87 25.27
C LEU A 366 12.97 -3.05 25.18
N ILE A 367 13.71 -2.55 26.17
CA ILE A 367 15.14 -2.77 26.38
C ILE A 367 15.39 -3.06 27.86
N HIS A 368 16.45 -3.80 28.13
CA HIS A 368 16.85 -4.23 29.49
C HIS A 368 18.25 -3.73 29.81
N LYS A 369 18.61 -3.77 31.06
CA LYS A 369 19.97 -3.42 31.50
C LYS A 369 21.02 -4.31 30.84
N GLY A 370 22.05 -3.68 30.27
CA GLY A 370 23.10 -4.34 29.51
C GLY A 370 22.82 -4.48 28.01
N ASP A 371 21.61 -4.13 27.55
CA ASP A 371 21.29 -4.14 26.12
C ASP A 371 22.05 -3.04 25.36
N LEU A 372 22.64 -3.40 24.21
CA LEU A 372 23.23 -2.44 23.31
C LEU A 372 22.19 -1.81 22.41
N VAL A 373 22.13 -0.49 22.39
CA VAL A 373 21.20 0.30 21.58
C VAL A 373 21.96 1.22 20.65
N VAL A 374 21.60 1.24 19.39
CA VAL A 374 22.09 2.27 18.45
C VAL A 374 21.08 3.39 18.39
N PHE A 375 21.45 4.54 18.92
CA PHE A 375 20.65 5.75 18.91
C PHE A 375 21.00 6.59 17.69
N THR A 376 20.01 7.15 17.00
CA THR A 376 20.24 8.06 15.87
C THR A 376 19.18 9.15 15.82
N ALA A 377 19.60 10.37 15.54
CA ALA A 377 18.71 11.52 15.49
C ALA A 377 19.30 12.65 14.60
N GLY A 378 18.53 13.69 14.43
CA GLY A 378 19.04 14.99 13.97
C GLY A 378 19.43 15.85 15.17
N ASP A 379 20.59 16.49 15.09
CA ASP A 379 21.00 17.47 16.11
C ASP A 379 20.11 18.73 16.02
N PRO A 380 19.42 19.10 17.11
CA PRO A 380 18.57 20.28 17.13
C PRO A 380 19.34 21.58 16.84
N ALA A 381 20.59 21.69 17.28
CA ALA A 381 21.42 22.89 17.09
C ALA A 381 21.75 23.12 15.61
N THR A 382 22.01 22.08 14.85
CA THR A 382 22.32 22.16 13.41
C THR A 382 21.08 22.45 12.56
N ASN A 383 19.90 22.06 13.04
CA ASN A 383 18.63 22.23 12.31
C ASN A 383 18.08 23.66 12.37
N MET A 384 18.46 24.44 13.38
CA MET A 384 18.03 25.84 13.53
C MET A 384 18.70 26.80 12.54
N THR A 385 19.87 26.44 11.99
CA THR A 385 20.68 27.35 11.19
C THR A 385 20.41 27.32 9.68
N ASN A 386 19.75 26.28 9.14
CA ASN A 386 19.73 26.05 7.68
C ASN A 386 18.34 26.10 7.02
N GLY A 387 17.25 26.32 7.74
CA GLY A 387 15.89 26.37 7.17
C GLY A 387 15.46 25.10 6.39
N ARG A 388 16.32 24.10 6.33
CA ARG A 388 16.07 22.77 5.75
C ARG A 388 15.61 21.86 6.88
N GLY A 389 14.49 21.18 6.74
CA GLY A 389 13.92 20.30 7.76
C GLY A 389 14.96 19.39 8.41
N ALA A 390 14.62 18.85 9.59
CA ALA A 390 15.53 18.07 10.44
C ALA A 390 16.32 17.01 9.66
N VAL A 391 17.63 17.15 9.65
CA VAL A 391 18.57 16.22 9.00
C VAL A 391 19.05 15.22 10.03
N THR A 392 18.92 13.92 9.77
CA THR A 392 19.54 12.88 10.59
C THR A 392 21.06 12.94 10.37
N ASN A 393 21.82 13.34 11.39
CA ASN A 393 23.26 13.62 11.27
C ASN A 393 24.12 13.11 12.41
N MET A 394 23.52 12.40 13.39
CA MET A 394 24.27 11.81 14.51
C MET A 394 23.86 10.37 14.79
N MET A 395 24.81 9.62 15.34
CA MET A 395 24.64 8.26 15.79
C MET A 395 25.46 8.05 17.07
N HIS A 396 24.86 7.40 18.08
CA HIS A 396 25.51 6.99 19.31
C HIS A 396 25.26 5.51 19.56
N VAL A 397 26.23 4.84 20.19
CA VAL A 397 26.03 3.49 20.74
C VAL A 397 25.95 3.61 22.24
N ILE A 398 24.91 3.05 22.84
CA ILE A 398 24.58 3.19 24.25
C ILE A 398 24.34 1.80 24.81
N GLU A 399 25.00 1.49 25.95
CA GLU A 399 24.62 0.36 26.79
C GLU A 399 23.54 0.82 27.75
N ALA A 400 22.42 0.09 27.80
CA ALA A 400 21.31 0.44 28.68
C ALA A 400 21.69 0.15 30.18
N GLU A 401 21.61 1.18 31.00
CA GLU A 401 21.92 1.10 32.45
C GLU A 401 20.79 0.46 33.27
#